data_38659321769432a4afffe56cdf55d8a2
#
_entry.id   38659321769432a4afffe56cdf55d8a2
#
_cell.length_a   1.000
_cell.length_b   1.000
_cell.length_c   1.000
_cell.angle_alpha   90.00
_cell.angle_beta   90.00
_cell.angle_gamma   90.00
#
_symmetry.space_group_name_H-M   'P 1'
#
loop_
_entity.id
_entity.type
_entity.pdbx_description
1 polymer ?
#
loop_
_entity_poly.entity_id
_entity_poly.type
_entity_poly.pdbx_seq_one_letter_code
_entity_poly.pdbx_strand_id
1 'polypeptide(L)'
;MKHLVCLACCVSVVACSSGGAVPPQPTQSSSAAGSDLRRSVHWMRNSAEFEAIFLQTYSLAGQELRKSVEGKAPGTWAVALDADETLISNMDYEKELVRLGQDSTDELWMAWVARREASPLPGALQFLDLVQELGGRVAVVTNRRDRDCPDTRANLETIRVPFDVLLCRADDREKEPRWESIQKGTAAPDLPPVEIVMWLGDNINDFPEMSQESRFSSPEAFDDYGTRFFVFPNPSYGSWEANPFE
;
A
#
# COMPACT_ATOMS: atom_id res chain seq x y z
N MET A 1 -19.44 -39.42 78.05
CA MET A 1 -18.15 -39.88 78.59
C MET A 1 -17.10 -39.87 77.52
N LYS A 2 -15.96 -39.35 77.87
CA LYS A 2 -14.68 -39.22 77.14
C LYS A 2 -14.52 -37.93 76.32
N HIS A 3 -13.90 -36.98 76.99
CA HIS A 3 -13.27 -35.77 76.45
C HIS A 3 -12.06 -36.10 75.57
N LEU A 4 -11.92 -35.36 74.49
CA LEU A 4 -10.67 -35.30 73.79
C LEU A 4 -10.28 -33.84 73.56
N VAL A 5 -9.22 -33.43 74.20
CA VAL A 5 -8.62 -32.09 74.12
C VAL A 5 -7.79 -32.03 72.83
N CYS A 6 -8.06 -31.04 71.99
CA CYS A 6 -7.26 -30.80 70.82
C CYS A 6 -6.37 -29.58 71.04
N LEU A 7 -5.06 -29.86 71.02
CA LEU A 7 -3.99 -28.90 71.24
C LEU A 7 -3.81 -28.01 69.97
N ALA A 8 -3.99 -26.71 70.09
CA ALA A 8 -3.74 -25.76 68.98
C ALA A 8 -2.21 -25.52 68.88
N CYS A 9 -1.68 -25.86 67.74
CA CYS A 9 -0.29 -25.54 67.39
C CYS A 9 -0.25 -24.26 66.51
N CYS A 10 0.15 -23.13 67.11
CA CYS A 10 0.42 -21.91 66.37
C CYS A 10 1.71 -22.05 65.57
N VAL A 11 1.59 -22.08 64.29
CA VAL A 11 2.72 -21.92 63.35
C VAL A 11 2.80 -20.48 62.91
N SER A 12 3.83 -19.77 63.37
CA SER A 12 4.11 -18.39 62.93
C SER A 12 4.79 -18.45 61.57
N VAL A 13 4.14 -17.99 60.52
CA VAL A 13 4.72 -17.83 59.19
C VAL A 13 5.38 -16.46 59.13
N VAL A 14 6.73 -16.46 59.08
CA VAL A 14 7.52 -15.27 58.78
C VAL A 14 7.49 -15.04 57.27
N ALA A 15 6.78 -14.00 56.83
CA ALA A 15 6.79 -13.57 55.44
C ALA A 15 8.06 -12.77 55.14
N CYS A 16 9.01 -13.33 54.43
CA CYS A 16 10.09 -12.60 53.82
C CYS A 16 9.59 -11.94 52.54
N SER A 17 9.36 -10.61 52.60
CA SER A 17 9.12 -9.79 51.42
C SER A 17 10.45 -9.55 50.71
N SER A 18 10.73 -10.32 49.66
CA SER A 18 11.78 -10.00 48.69
C SER A 18 11.28 -8.88 47.79
N GLY A 19 11.74 -7.67 48.03
CA GLY A 19 11.55 -6.53 47.12
C GLY A 19 12.30 -6.77 45.82
N GLY A 20 11.60 -7.30 44.80
CA GLY A 20 12.11 -7.36 43.46
C GLY A 20 12.15 -5.95 42.89
N ALA A 21 13.37 -5.44 42.64
CA ALA A 21 13.56 -4.21 41.89
C ALA A 21 12.99 -4.39 40.48
N VAL A 22 11.96 -3.62 40.15
CA VAL A 22 11.44 -3.52 38.76
C VAL A 22 12.55 -2.89 37.92
N PRO A 23 12.99 -3.53 36.83
CA PRO A 23 14.00 -2.93 35.95
C PRO A 23 13.43 -1.62 35.38
N PRO A 24 14.27 -0.56 35.25
CA PRO A 24 13.82 0.69 34.69
C PRO A 24 13.33 0.49 33.26
N GLN A 25 12.10 0.93 33.00
CA GLN A 25 11.59 1.00 31.64
C GLN A 25 12.45 1.99 30.84
N PRO A 26 12.81 1.66 29.59
CA PRO A 26 13.55 2.60 28.76
C PRO A 26 12.73 3.88 28.59
N THR A 27 13.31 5.00 29.04
CA THR A 27 12.76 6.32 28.81
C THR A 27 12.74 6.60 27.31
N GLN A 28 11.56 6.65 26.72
CA GLN A 28 11.37 7.10 25.34
C GLN A 28 11.67 8.61 25.30
N SER A 29 12.86 8.97 24.85
CA SER A 29 13.16 10.35 24.46
C SER A 29 12.65 10.54 23.03
N SER A 30 11.59 11.31 22.88
CA SER A 30 10.91 11.56 21.62
C SER A 30 11.39 12.87 20.98
N SER A 31 11.79 12.76 19.70
CA SER A 31 11.43 13.78 18.72
C SER A 31 10.21 13.24 17.98
N ALA A 32 9.03 13.81 18.17
CA ALA A 32 7.76 13.17 17.80
C ALA A 32 7.60 12.91 16.27
N ALA A 33 8.02 13.82 15.41
CA ALA A 33 7.88 13.67 13.96
C ALA A 33 8.79 12.57 13.36
N GLY A 34 10.05 12.47 13.82
CA GLY A 34 10.96 11.41 13.34
C GLY A 34 10.66 10.01 13.88
N SER A 35 9.80 9.88 14.92
CA SER A 35 9.41 8.59 15.47
C SER A 35 8.26 7.94 14.70
N ASP A 36 7.35 8.73 14.13
CA ASP A 36 6.17 8.22 13.42
C ASP A 36 6.54 7.74 12.02
N LEU A 37 7.38 8.47 11.29
CA LEU A 37 7.96 8.00 10.02
C LEU A 37 8.73 6.69 10.21
N ARG A 38 9.50 6.56 11.30
CA ARG A 38 10.21 5.31 11.62
C ARG A 38 9.30 4.13 11.91
N ARG A 39 8.13 4.34 12.51
CA ARG A 39 7.16 3.26 12.79
C ARG A 39 6.46 2.79 11.53
N SER A 40 6.03 3.68 10.66
CA SER A 40 5.38 3.33 9.39
C SER A 40 6.35 2.55 8.49
N VAL A 41 7.56 3.05 8.28
CA VAL A 41 8.60 2.37 7.50
C VAL A 41 8.98 1.02 8.11
N HIS A 42 9.10 0.94 9.45
CA HIS A 42 9.37 -0.31 10.14
C HIS A 42 8.26 -1.35 9.92
N TRP A 43 6.99 -0.92 10.01
CA TRP A 43 5.84 -1.79 9.78
C TRP A 43 5.80 -2.28 8.33
N MET A 44 5.92 -1.39 7.35
CA MET A 44 5.88 -1.76 5.94
C MET A 44 7.03 -2.72 5.53
N ARG A 45 8.18 -2.61 6.18
CA ARG A 45 9.35 -3.45 5.84
C ARG A 45 9.43 -4.77 6.58
N ASN A 46 8.88 -4.85 7.78
CA ASN A 46 9.23 -5.92 8.72
C ASN A 46 8.02 -6.62 9.34
N SER A 47 6.78 -6.19 9.04
CA SER A 47 5.62 -6.88 9.58
C SER A 47 5.12 -7.97 8.61
N ALA A 48 4.71 -9.09 9.16
CA ALA A 48 4.03 -10.14 8.39
C ALA A 48 2.63 -9.68 7.94
N GLU A 49 2.04 -8.74 8.67
CA GLU A 49 0.74 -8.17 8.34
C GLU A 49 0.78 -7.38 7.03
N PHE A 50 1.86 -6.63 6.77
CA PHE A 50 2.03 -5.92 5.50
C PHE A 50 2.01 -6.90 4.32
N GLU A 51 2.82 -7.94 4.37
CA GLU A 51 2.86 -8.96 3.32
C GLU A 51 1.51 -9.68 3.19
N ALA A 52 0.89 -10.05 4.32
CA ALA A 52 -0.40 -10.73 4.32
C ALA A 52 -1.52 -9.87 3.71
N ILE A 53 -1.58 -8.56 4.00
CA ILE A 53 -2.59 -7.66 3.44
C ILE A 53 -2.39 -7.51 1.93
N PHE A 54 -1.16 -7.35 1.44
CA PHE A 54 -0.88 -7.27 0.01
C PHE A 54 -1.31 -8.54 -0.72
N LEU A 55 -0.89 -9.71 -0.25
CA LEU A 55 -1.28 -11.01 -0.83
C LEU A 55 -2.80 -11.21 -0.79
N GLN A 56 -3.46 -10.86 0.32
CA GLN A 56 -4.91 -10.95 0.46
C GLN A 56 -5.62 -10.02 -0.55
N THR A 57 -5.18 -8.76 -0.66
CA THR A 57 -5.78 -7.76 -1.54
C THR A 57 -5.67 -8.20 -3.00
N TYR A 58 -4.49 -8.61 -3.46
CA TYR A 58 -4.32 -9.12 -4.82
C TYR A 58 -5.10 -10.42 -5.07
N SER A 59 -5.19 -11.31 -4.08
CA SER A 59 -5.98 -12.54 -4.20
C SER A 59 -7.47 -12.24 -4.36
N LEU A 60 -8.01 -11.31 -3.57
CA LEU A 60 -9.41 -10.88 -3.69
C LEU A 60 -9.65 -10.17 -5.02
N ALA A 61 -8.78 -9.26 -5.44
CA ALA A 61 -8.85 -8.61 -6.74
C ALA A 61 -8.88 -9.63 -7.89
N GLY A 62 -8.04 -10.67 -7.82
CA GLY A 62 -8.04 -11.74 -8.82
C GLY A 62 -9.33 -12.56 -8.86
N GLN A 63 -9.97 -12.79 -7.71
CA GLN A 63 -11.26 -13.48 -7.63
C GLN A 63 -12.39 -12.64 -8.25
N GLU A 64 -12.44 -11.35 -7.93
CA GLU A 64 -13.45 -10.44 -8.48
C GLU A 64 -13.19 -10.13 -9.95
N LEU A 65 -11.94 -10.05 -10.38
CA LEU A 65 -11.59 -9.86 -11.80
C LEU A 65 -12.17 -10.99 -12.67
N ARG A 66 -12.01 -12.25 -12.26
CA ARG A 66 -12.56 -13.40 -13.00
C ARG A 66 -14.07 -13.28 -13.22
N LYS A 67 -14.80 -12.76 -12.22
CA LYS A 67 -16.25 -12.55 -12.29
C LYS A 67 -16.60 -11.39 -13.24
N SER A 68 -15.89 -10.27 -13.09
CA SER A 68 -16.18 -9.03 -13.83
C SER A 68 -15.86 -9.11 -15.31
N VAL A 69 -14.98 -10.04 -15.73
CA VAL A 69 -14.60 -10.23 -17.12
C VAL A 69 -15.23 -11.46 -17.78
N GLU A 70 -16.10 -12.17 -17.07
CA GLU A 70 -16.81 -13.32 -17.64
C GLU A 70 -17.59 -12.93 -18.90
N GLY A 71 -17.30 -13.58 -20.01
CA GLY A 71 -17.89 -13.28 -21.30
C GLY A 71 -17.35 -12.07 -22.05
N LYS A 72 -16.39 -11.32 -21.48
CA LYS A 72 -15.73 -10.23 -22.21
C LYS A 72 -14.70 -10.77 -23.20
N ALA A 73 -14.63 -10.14 -24.36
CA ALA A 73 -13.65 -10.52 -25.38
C ALA A 73 -12.23 -10.09 -24.94
N PRO A 74 -11.19 -10.91 -25.22
CA PRO A 74 -9.81 -10.53 -24.96
C PRO A 74 -9.44 -9.19 -25.64
N GLY A 75 -8.66 -8.36 -24.93
CA GLY A 75 -8.18 -7.07 -25.41
C GLY A 75 -9.20 -5.93 -25.36
N THR A 76 -10.43 -6.15 -24.89
CA THR A 76 -11.48 -5.12 -24.82
C THR A 76 -11.60 -4.47 -23.45
N TRP A 77 -10.87 -4.94 -22.48
CA TRP A 77 -10.90 -4.45 -21.09
C TRP A 77 -9.49 -4.34 -20.50
N ALA A 78 -9.37 -3.54 -19.47
CA ALA A 78 -8.12 -3.29 -18.77
C ALA A 78 -8.33 -3.23 -17.25
N VAL A 79 -7.24 -3.43 -16.51
CA VAL A 79 -7.10 -3.00 -15.12
C VAL A 79 -6.22 -1.74 -15.07
N ALA A 80 -6.57 -0.77 -14.23
CA ALA A 80 -5.76 0.41 -13.97
C ALA A 80 -5.09 0.27 -12.59
N LEU A 81 -3.77 0.47 -12.54
CA LEU A 81 -3.03 0.38 -11.28
C LEU A 81 -2.14 1.61 -11.11
N ASP A 82 -1.98 2.06 -9.86
CA ASP A 82 -0.87 2.93 -9.51
C ASP A 82 0.46 2.16 -9.53
N ALA A 83 1.58 2.87 -9.48
CA ALA A 83 2.91 2.24 -9.43
C ALA A 83 3.42 2.12 -7.99
N ASP A 84 3.57 3.27 -7.30
CA ASP A 84 4.24 3.36 -6.02
C ASP A 84 3.37 2.77 -4.90
N GLU A 85 3.94 1.95 -4.05
CA GLU A 85 3.27 1.21 -2.96
C GLU A 85 2.00 0.45 -3.40
N THR A 86 1.91 0.22 -4.70
CA THR A 86 0.90 -0.65 -5.34
C THR A 86 1.59 -1.77 -6.09
N LEU A 87 2.29 -1.47 -7.20
CA LEU A 87 3.07 -2.45 -7.97
C LEU A 87 4.49 -2.61 -7.45
N ILE A 88 5.12 -1.51 -7.05
CA ILE A 88 6.53 -1.43 -6.66
C ILE A 88 6.69 -0.73 -5.32
N SER A 89 7.71 -1.16 -4.58
CA SER A 89 8.03 -0.64 -3.25
C SER A 89 9.14 0.39 -3.30
N ASN A 90 8.91 1.54 -2.67
CA ASN A 90 9.94 2.56 -2.43
C ASN A 90 10.50 2.48 -0.99
N MET A 91 10.27 1.39 -0.28
CA MET A 91 10.69 1.27 1.12
C MET A 91 12.20 1.30 1.32
N ASP A 92 13.00 1.03 0.29
CA ASP A 92 14.45 1.23 0.40
C ASP A 92 14.84 2.71 0.35
N TYR A 93 14.10 3.52 -0.41
CA TYR A 93 14.22 4.99 -0.37
C TYR A 93 13.81 5.54 1.00
N GLU A 94 12.66 5.15 1.51
CA GLU A 94 12.16 5.58 2.82
C GLU A 94 13.14 5.20 3.96
N LYS A 95 13.70 4.00 3.92
CA LYS A 95 14.75 3.57 4.84
C LYS A 95 16.01 4.44 4.75
N GLU A 96 16.39 4.85 3.54
CA GLU A 96 17.54 5.71 3.33
C GLU A 96 17.31 7.09 3.92
N LEU A 97 16.13 7.69 3.72
CA LEU A 97 15.73 8.95 4.34
C LEU A 97 15.78 8.88 5.87
N VAL A 98 15.20 7.83 6.45
CA VAL A 98 15.27 7.61 7.91
C VAL A 98 16.71 7.50 8.41
N ARG A 99 17.57 6.77 7.69
CA ARG A 99 19.00 6.60 8.05
C ARG A 99 19.77 7.92 7.99
N LEU A 100 19.43 8.78 7.03
CA LEU A 100 20.05 10.09 6.84
C LEU A 100 19.45 11.18 7.74
N GLY A 101 18.29 10.92 8.36
CA GLY A 101 17.53 11.93 9.11
C GLY A 101 17.04 13.07 8.22
N GLN A 102 16.69 12.76 6.98
CA GLN A 102 16.25 13.72 5.98
C GLN A 102 14.80 13.49 5.62
N ASP A 103 14.11 14.56 5.25
CA ASP A 103 12.81 14.52 4.60
C ASP A 103 12.98 14.30 3.10
N SER A 104 11.93 13.80 2.44
CA SER A 104 11.91 13.64 0.99
C SER A 104 11.96 14.99 0.29
N THR A 105 12.84 15.11 -0.71
CA THR A 105 12.90 16.26 -1.62
C THR A 105 12.79 15.79 -3.06
N ASP A 106 12.46 16.71 -3.98
CA ASP A 106 12.40 16.41 -5.41
C ASP A 106 13.72 15.82 -5.93
N GLU A 107 14.86 16.33 -5.46
CA GLU A 107 16.19 15.88 -5.88
C GLU A 107 16.49 14.46 -5.40
N LEU A 108 16.20 14.16 -4.13
CA LEU A 108 16.40 12.84 -3.56
C LEU A 108 15.47 11.80 -4.21
N TRP A 109 14.22 12.19 -4.46
CA TRP A 109 13.27 11.35 -5.18
C TRP A 109 13.73 11.04 -6.61
N MET A 110 14.13 12.06 -7.37
CA MET A 110 14.67 11.86 -8.73
C MET A 110 15.88 10.94 -8.73
N ALA A 111 16.81 11.14 -7.77
CA ALA A 111 17.99 10.29 -7.64
C ALA A 111 17.61 8.83 -7.33
N TRP A 112 16.58 8.61 -6.51
CA TRP A 112 16.05 7.27 -6.25
C TRP A 112 15.45 6.64 -7.51
N VAL A 113 14.55 7.35 -8.20
CA VAL A 113 13.90 6.82 -9.42
C VAL A 113 14.93 6.46 -10.50
N ALA A 114 15.98 7.29 -10.66
CA ALA A 114 17.06 7.05 -11.60
C ALA A 114 17.89 5.79 -11.29
N ARG A 115 17.86 5.29 -10.06
CA ARG A 115 18.51 4.02 -9.67
C ARG A 115 17.79 2.80 -10.21
N ARG A 116 16.46 2.89 -10.47
CA ARG A 116 15.62 1.79 -10.99
C ARG A 116 15.66 0.55 -10.10
N GLU A 117 15.69 0.76 -8.78
CA GLU A 117 15.87 -0.30 -7.78
C GLU A 117 14.58 -0.65 -7.03
N ALA A 118 13.45 -0.01 -7.34
CA ALA A 118 12.18 -0.36 -6.72
C ALA A 118 11.81 -1.81 -7.09
N SER A 119 11.49 -2.60 -6.06
CA SER A 119 11.17 -4.03 -6.17
C SER A 119 9.66 -4.27 -6.26
N PRO A 120 9.20 -5.38 -6.86
CA PRO A 120 7.78 -5.68 -6.91
C PRO A 120 7.22 -5.97 -5.51
N LEU A 121 5.98 -5.53 -5.27
CA LEU A 121 5.25 -5.79 -4.04
C LEU A 121 4.64 -7.21 -4.04
N PRO A 122 4.39 -7.80 -2.84
CA PRO A 122 3.86 -9.16 -2.73
C PRO A 122 2.53 -9.34 -3.47
N GLY A 123 2.46 -10.33 -4.37
CA GLY A 123 1.25 -10.65 -5.14
C GLY A 123 1.07 -9.85 -6.43
N ALA A 124 1.81 -8.76 -6.64
CA ALA A 124 1.64 -7.89 -7.80
C ALA A 124 1.85 -8.64 -9.14
N LEU A 125 2.98 -9.31 -9.30
CA LEU A 125 3.31 -10.00 -10.55
C LEU A 125 2.30 -11.12 -10.83
N GLN A 126 1.93 -11.91 -9.83
CA GLN A 126 0.94 -12.99 -9.96
C GLN A 126 -0.44 -12.46 -10.40
N PHE A 127 -0.85 -11.31 -9.88
CA PHE A 127 -2.10 -10.67 -10.30
C PHE A 127 -2.02 -10.19 -11.76
N LEU A 128 -0.90 -9.60 -12.17
CA LEU A 128 -0.72 -9.12 -13.55
C LEU A 128 -0.63 -10.28 -14.55
N ASP A 129 0.02 -11.39 -14.17
CA ASP A 129 0.01 -12.62 -14.97
C ASP A 129 -1.43 -13.12 -15.18
N LEU A 130 -2.25 -13.09 -14.13
CA LEU A 130 -3.67 -13.44 -14.23
C LEU A 130 -4.43 -12.49 -15.17
N VAL A 131 -4.18 -11.18 -15.13
CA VAL A 131 -4.81 -10.23 -16.07
C VAL A 131 -4.50 -10.62 -17.51
N GLN A 132 -3.25 -10.94 -17.82
CA GLN A 132 -2.83 -11.38 -19.15
C GLN A 132 -3.44 -12.74 -19.55
N GLU A 133 -3.46 -13.71 -18.65
CA GLU A 133 -4.08 -15.02 -18.87
C GLU A 133 -5.57 -14.90 -19.23
N LEU A 134 -6.26 -13.95 -18.62
CA LEU A 134 -7.68 -13.66 -18.91
C LEU A 134 -7.88 -12.81 -20.18
N GLY A 135 -6.79 -12.37 -20.81
CA GLY A 135 -6.82 -11.57 -22.03
C GLY A 135 -7.06 -10.08 -21.78
N GLY A 136 -6.84 -9.59 -20.57
CA GLY A 136 -6.93 -8.18 -20.23
C GLY A 136 -5.68 -7.39 -20.56
N ARG A 137 -5.80 -6.07 -20.49
CA ARG A 137 -4.68 -5.14 -20.60
C ARG A 137 -4.33 -4.54 -19.24
N VAL A 138 -3.07 -4.19 -19.08
CA VAL A 138 -2.52 -3.57 -17.88
C VAL A 138 -2.20 -2.11 -18.17
N ALA A 139 -2.88 -1.19 -17.47
CA ALA A 139 -2.63 0.23 -17.55
C ALA A 139 -2.00 0.72 -16.23
N VAL A 140 -0.74 1.11 -16.27
CA VAL A 140 -0.08 1.75 -15.13
C VAL A 140 -0.28 3.25 -15.21
N VAL A 141 -0.98 3.84 -14.22
CA VAL A 141 -1.32 5.27 -14.16
C VAL A 141 -0.76 5.86 -12.88
N THR A 142 0.41 6.47 -12.97
CA THR A 142 1.19 6.91 -11.80
C THR A 142 1.31 8.42 -11.70
N ASN A 143 1.42 8.93 -10.46
CA ASN A 143 1.76 10.32 -10.21
C ASN A 143 3.28 10.61 -10.18
N ARG A 144 4.13 9.65 -10.57
CA ARG A 144 5.49 9.95 -10.99
C ARG A 144 5.45 10.93 -12.16
N ARG A 145 6.34 11.92 -12.17
CA ARG A 145 6.32 12.98 -13.18
C ARG A 145 6.81 12.48 -14.53
N ASP A 146 6.40 13.12 -15.62
CA ASP A 146 6.82 12.77 -16.99
C ASP A 146 8.34 12.71 -17.15
N ARG A 147 9.08 13.60 -16.47
CA ARG A 147 10.54 13.58 -16.46
C ARG A 147 11.14 12.29 -15.88
N ASP A 148 10.42 11.63 -14.97
CA ASP A 148 10.83 10.41 -14.28
C ASP A 148 10.31 9.14 -15.00
N CYS A 149 9.48 9.33 -16.03
CA CYS A 149 8.77 8.26 -16.73
C CYS A 149 9.71 7.27 -17.46
N PRO A 150 10.79 7.72 -18.13
CA PRO A 150 11.74 6.79 -18.75
C PRO A 150 12.39 5.84 -17.75
N ASP A 151 12.80 6.33 -16.57
CA ASP A 151 13.41 5.51 -15.53
C ASP A 151 12.38 4.60 -14.84
N THR A 152 11.17 5.09 -14.66
CA THR A 152 10.04 4.28 -14.17
C THR A 152 9.75 3.10 -15.10
N ARG A 153 9.66 3.36 -16.42
CA ARG A 153 9.49 2.32 -17.45
C ARG A 153 10.60 1.28 -17.37
N ALA A 154 11.86 1.74 -17.36
CA ALA A 154 13.02 0.86 -17.31
C ALA A 154 13.07 0.00 -16.04
N ASN A 155 12.62 0.54 -14.89
CA ASN A 155 12.49 -0.23 -13.65
C ASN A 155 11.42 -1.33 -13.80
N LEU A 156 10.21 -0.97 -14.25
CA LEU A 156 9.11 -1.92 -14.44
C LEU A 156 9.52 -3.05 -15.42
N GLU A 157 10.17 -2.72 -16.53
CA GLU A 157 10.69 -3.70 -17.49
C GLU A 157 11.75 -4.61 -16.86
N THR A 158 12.67 -4.06 -16.06
CA THR A 158 13.73 -4.83 -15.39
C THR A 158 13.16 -5.87 -14.43
N ILE A 159 12.13 -5.52 -13.70
CA ILE A 159 11.46 -6.42 -12.75
C ILE A 159 10.32 -7.23 -13.40
N ARG A 160 10.17 -7.14 -14.71
CA ARG A 160 9.21 -7.89 -15.53
C ARG A 160 7.74 -7.63 -15.16
N VAL A 161 7.40 -6.41 -14.78
CA VAL A 161 6.01 -5.98 -14.69
C VAL A 161 5.44 -5.89 -16.10
N PRO A 162 4.45 -6.70 -16.47
CA PRO A 162 3.79 -6.54 -17.76
C PRO A 162 2.87 -5.31 -17.73
N PHE A 163 2.97 -4.47 -18.74
CA PHE A 163 2.03 -3.35 -18.95
C PHE A 163 1.87 -3.03 -20.43
N ASP A 164 0.66 -2.66 -20.82
CA ASP A 164 0.33 -2.22 -22.18
C ASP A 164 0.54 -0.72 -22.33
N VAL A 165 0.27 0.05 -21.27
CA VAL A 165 0.46 1.49 -21.24
C VAL A 165 0.97 1.95 -19.86
N LEU A 166 1.90 2.91 -19.89
CA LEU A 166 2.39 3.63 -18.71
C LEU A 166 2.10 5.11 -18.92
N LEU A 167 1.27 5.69 -18.05
CA LEU A 167 0.90 7.10 -18.05
C LEU A 167 1.42 7.78 -16.79
N CYS A 168 2.44 8.58 -16.95
CA CYS A 168 2.99 9.43 -15.90
C CYS A 168 2.23 10.75 -15.82
N ARG A 169 2.48 11.52 -14.76
CA ARG A 169 1.86 12.81 -14.53
C ARG A 169 2.58 13.92 -15.28
N ALA A 170 1.87 14.62 -16.17
CA ALA A 170 2.34 15.86 -16.76
C ALA A 170 2.26 17.02 -15.73
N ASP A 171 1.17 17.74 -15.72
CA ASP A 171 0.97 18.90 -14.84
C ASP A 171 0.04 18.57 -13.67
N ASP A 172 -1.04 17.85 -13.93
CA ASP A 172 -2.10 17.56 -12.98
C ASP A 172 -1.90 16.23 -12.26
N ARG A 173 -2.27 16.16 -10.98
CA ARG A 173 -2.27 14.95 -10.17
C ARG A 173 -3.50 14.06 -10.39
N GLU A 174 -4.57 14.63 -10.91
CA GLU A 174 -5.81 13.90 -11.18
C GLU A 174 -5.58 12.79 -12.20
N LYS A 175 -6.06 11.61 -11.90
CA LYS A 175 -5.89 10.42 -12.75
C LYS A 175 -7.02 10.25 -13.74
N GLU A 176 -8.18 10.85 -13.51
CA GLU A 176 -9.38 10.77 -14.34
C GLU A 176 -9.10 11.04 -15.82
N PRO A 177 -8.44 12.15 -16.24
CA PRO A 177 -8.19 12.41 -17.66
C PRO A 177 -7.32 11.31 -18.29
N ARG A 178 -6.42 10.71 -17.53
CA ARG A 178 -5.56 9.61 -18.00
C ARG A 178 -6.36 8.31 -18.17
N TRP A 179 -7.26 7.98 -17.23
CA TRP A 179 -8.19 6.84 -17.38
C TRP A 179 -9.14 7.05 -18.56
N GLU A 180 -9.69 8.24 -18.73
CA GLU A 180 -10.50 8.57 -19.90
C GLU A 180 -9.74 8.37 -21.22
N SER A 181 -8.47 8.74 -21.28
CA SER A 181 -7.66 8.55 -22.49
C SER A 181 -7.48 7.06 -22.84
N ILE A 182 -7.35 6.18 -21.83
CA ILE A 182 -7.32 4.73 -22.00
C ILE A 182 -8.66 4.24 -22.55
N GLN A 183 -9.77 4.66 -21.94
CA GLN A 183 -11.11 4.23 -22.35
C GLN A 183 -11.48 4.74 -23.75
N LYS A 184 -10.95 5.89 -24.16
CA LYS A 184 -11.15 6.46 -25.50
C LYS A 184 -10.15 5.92 -26.55
N GLY A 185 -9.15 5.14 -26.14
CA GLY A 185 -8.10 4.63 -27.04
C GLY A 185 -7.16 5.74 -27.55
N THR A 186 -6.95 6.79 -26.77
CA THR A 186 -6.07 7.90 -27.11
C THR A 186 -4.78 7.96 -26.26
N ALA A 187 -4.66 7.03 -25.32
CA ALA A 187 -3.54 6.97 -24.38
C ALA A 187 -2.21 6.56 -25.03
N ALA A 188 -2.26 5.71 -26.06
CA ALA A 188 -1.09 5.26 -26.82
C ALA A 188 -1.52 4.87 -28.24
N PRO A 189 -0.63 4.95 -29.25
CA PRO A 189 -0.97 4.67 -30.66
C PRO A 189 -1.55 3.28 -30.90
N ASP A 190 -1.07 2.28 -30.17
CA ASP A 190 -1.43 0.86 -30.36
C ASP A 190 -2.45 0.36 -29.33
N LEU A 191 -2.97 1.25 -28.46
CA LEU A 191 -3.99 0.89 -27.49
C LEU A 191 -5.37 1.28 -28.02
N PRO A 192 -6.22 0.28 -28.39
CA PRO A 192 -7.60 0.58 -28.78
C PRO A 192 -8.41 1.04 -27.56
N PRO A 193 -9.61 1.61 -27.77
CA PRO A 193 -10.54 1.85 -26.68
C PRO A 193 -10.79 0.59 -25.86
N VAL A 194 -10.63 0.68 -24.53
CA VAL A 194 -10.85 -0.45 -23.62
C VAL A 194 -11.63 0.01 -22.39
N GLU A 195 -12.49 -0.86 -21.88
CA GLU A 195 -13.19 -0.62 -20.62
C GLU A 195 -12.23 -0.86 -19.44
N ILE A 196 -12.06 0.09 -18.55
CA ILE A 196 -11.37 -0.18 -17.28
C ILE A 196 -12.38 -0.82 -16.34
N VAL A 197 -12.13 -2.07 -15.97
CA VAL A 197 -13.04 -2.87 -15.12
C VAL A 197 -12.66 -2.87 -13.64
N MET A 198 -11.42 -2.49 -13.33
CA MET A 198 -10.88 -2.53 -11.97
C MET A 198 -9.77 -1.51 -11.76
N TRP A 199 -9.71 -0.92 -10.55
CA TRP A 199 -8.68 0.04 -10.12
C TRP A 199 -7.98 -0.48 -8.87
N LEU A 200 -6.65 -0.36 -8.84
CA LEU A 200 -5.83 -0.73 -7.70
C LEU A 200 -4.86 0.41 -7.37
N GLY A 201 -4.73 0.76 -6.10
CA GLY A 201 -3.87 1.85 -5.66
C GLY A 201 -3.70 1.87 -4.14
N ASP A 202 -2.74 2.65 -3.64
CA ASP A 202 -2.50 2.86 -2.21
C ASP A 202 -3.09 4.18 -1.71
N ASN A 203 -3.58 5.01 -2.62
CA ASN A 203 -4.14 6.33 -2.32
C ASN A 203 -5.61 6.42 -2.73
N ILE A 204 -6.41 7.14 -1.93
CA ILE A 204 -7.83 7.31 -2.24
C ILE A 204 -8.06 7.97 -3.61
N ASN A 205 -7.12 8.81 -4.07
CA ASN A 205 -7.17 9.46 -5.38
C ASN A 205 -6.81 8.52 -6.56
N ASP A 206 -6.57 7.24 -6.30
CA ASP A 206 -6.36 6.20 -7.32
C ASP A 206 -7.68 5.57 -7.78
N PHE A 207 -8.80 6.07 -7.30
CA PHE A 207 -10.14 5.54 -7.57
C PHE A 207 -11.05 6.62 -8.12
N PRO A 208 -11.86 6.33 -9.15
CA PRO A 208 -12.81 7.27 -9.71
C PRO A 208 -13.73 7.91 -8.65
N GLU A 209 -13.89 9.23 -8.75
CA GLU A 209 -14.79 10.01 -7.89
C GLU A 209 -14.45 10.00 -6.40
N MET A 210 -13.29 9.44 -6.02
CA MET A 210 -12.85 9.35 -4.63
C MET A 210 -11.82 10.43 -4.30
N SER A 211 -11.87 10.94 -3.07
CA SER A 211 -10.91 11.92 -2.54
C SER A 211 -10.80 11.81 -1.02
N GLN A 212 -9.92 12.60 -0.39
CA GLN A 212 -9.82 12.65 1.06
C GLN A 212 -11.10 13.14 1.75
N GLU A 213 -11.97 13.87 1.02
CA GLU A 213 -13.29 14.28 1.54
C GLU A 213 -14.25 13.08 1.71
N SER A 214 -13.99 11.98 1.01
CA SER A 214 -14.78 10.73 1.15
C SER A 214 -14.79 10.18 2.58
N ARG A 215 -13.81 10.55 3.43
CA ARG A 215 -13.80 10.17 4.87
C ARG A 215 -15.01 10.67 5.65
N PHE A 216 -15.73 11.66 5.12
CA PHE A 216 -16.96 12.19 5.70
C PHE A 216 -18.24 11.63 5.07
N SER A 217 -18.10 10.79 4.06
CA SER A 217 -19.22 10.18 3.36
C SER A 217 -19.81 9.02 4.17
N SER A 218 -21.02 8.61 3.79
CA SER A 218 -21.64 7.41 4.36
C SER A 218 -20.90 6.14 3.86
N PRO A 219 -21.07 4.99 4.56
CA PRO A 219 -20.44 3.73 4.18
C PRO A 219 -20.72 3.30 2.72
N GLU A 220 -21.88 3.64 2.19
CA GLU A 220 -22.31 3.31 0.81
C GLU A 220 -21.38 3.93 -0.27
N ALA A 221 -20.71 5.05 0.05
CA ALA A 221 -19.71 5.63 -0.86
C ALA A 221 -18.50 4.71 -1.10
N PHE A 222 -18.35 3.67 -0.28
CA PHE A 222 -17.25 2.70 -0.37
C PHE A 222 -17.70 1.32 -0.91
N ASP A 223 -18.91 1.20 -1.45
CA ASP A 223 -19.48 -0.09 -1.90
C ASP A 223 -18.67 -0.73 -3.05
N ASP A 224 -17.95 0.05 -3.85
CA ASP A 224 -17.07 -0.46 -4.91
C ASP A 224 -15.76 -1.08 -4.36
N TYR A 225 -15.39 -0.80 -3.08
CA TYR A 225 -14.19 -1.41 -2.49
C TYR A 225 -14.39 -2.88 -2.21
N GLY A 226 -13.42 -3.68 -2.64
CA GLY A 226 -13.48 -5.14 -2.58
C GLY A 226 -14.21 -5.78 -3.78
N THR A 227 -14.70 -5.00 -4.73
CA THR A 227 -15.30 -5.47 -5.98
C THR A 227 -14.61 -4.89 -7.22
N ARG A 228 -14.55 -3.58 -7.34
CA ARG A 228 -13.90 -2.85 -8.44
C ARG A 228 -12.68 -2.06 -7.99
N PHE A 229 -12.65 -1.64 -6.72
CA PHE A 229 -11.59 -0.85 -6.11
C PHE A 229 -10.85 -1.67 -5.05
N PHE A 230 -9.52 -1.71 -5.16
CA PHE A 230 -8.66 -2.44 -4.23
C PHE A 230 -7.56 -1.52 -3.71
N VAL A 231 -7.69 -1.10 -2.44
CA VAL A 231 -6.76 -0.20 -1.78
C VAL A 231 -5.70 -0.97 -1.00
N PHE A 232 -4.45 -0.53 -1.14
CA PHE A 232 -3.30 -1.04 -0.39
C PHE A 232 -2.93 -0.10 0.75
N PRO A 233 -2.38 -0.61 1.85
CA PRO A 233 -1.98 0.24 2.97
C PRO A 233 -0.68 0.99 2.68
N ASN A 234 -0.71 2.32 2.82
CA ASN A 234 0.48 3.16 2.86
C ASN A 234 0.42 4.13 4.05
N PRO A 235 0.95 3.76 5.22
CA PRO A 235 1.02 4.63 6.38
C PRO A 235 2.27 5.55 6.37
N SER A 236 3.09 5.54 5.30
CA SER A 236 4.34 6.30 5.24
C SER A 236 4.15 7.67 4.60
N TYR A 237 3.36 7.74 3.56
CA TYR A 237 3.05 8.99 2.85
C TYR A 237 1.75 8.86 2.05
N GLY A 238 1.18 9.99 1.64
CA GLY A 238 -0.02 10.00 0.81
C GLY A 238 -0.82 11.28 0.90
N SER A 239 -1.92 11.36 0.18
CA SER A 239 -2.80 12.54 0.21
C SER A 239 -3.44 12.77 1.59
N TRP A 240 -3.50 11.74 2.44
CA TRP A 240 -4.01 11.82 3.80
C TRP A 240 -3.17 12.71 4.73
N GLU A 241 -1.89 12.94 4.43
CA GLU A 241 -1.00 13.82 5.20
C GLU A 241 -1.47 15.28 5.21
N ALA A 242 -2.22 15.70 4.16
CA ALA A 242 -2.81 17.03 4.09
C ALA A 242 -4.07 17.20 4.95
N ASN A 243 -4.61 16.12 5.50
CA ASN A 243 -5.76 16.19 6.40
C ASN A 243 -5.36 16.87 7.71
N PRO A 244 -6.24 17.72 8.30
CA PRO A 244 -5.94 18.34 9.58
C PRO A 244 -5.74 17.26 10.65
N PHE A 245 -4.70 17.47 11.44
CA PHE A 245 -4.46 16.71 12.65
C PHE A 245 -5.17 17.48 13.78
N GLU A 246 -6.24 16.92 14.36
CA GLU A 246 -6.98 17.55 15.45
C GLU A 246 -6.21 17.52 16.77
#